data_caf22fe96f078565ed1c989a73a6f06e
#
_entry.id   caf22fe96f078565ed1c989a73a6f06e
#
_cell.length_a   1.000
_cell.length_b   1.000
_cell.length_c   1.000
_cell.angle_alpha   90.00
_cell.angle_beta   90.00
_cell.angle_gamma   90.00
#
_symmetry.space_group_name_H-M   'P 1'
#
loop_
_entity.id
_entity.type
_entity.pdbx_description
1 polymer ?
#
loop_
_entity_poly.entity_id
_entity_poly.type
_entity_poly.pdbx_seq_one_letter_code
_entity_poly.pdbx_strand_id
1 'polypeptide(L)'
;KDEEVAAGSTLVGPQRDDICFEKSNTSSAHCPMSHEYEWRDVSRFGSRGEQRLAVLWLKLAELSYIEKETEERPILLLDDIFSELDEECRTIILSIIDKQQTIITSAEDDVVQLFRKIKDAKIIRLPVE
;
A
#
# COMPACT_ATOMS: atom_id res chain seq x y z
N LYS A 1 27.60 20.35 -8.54
CA LYS A 1 28.70 19.72 -7.75
C LYS A 1 29.20 20.65 -6.65
N ASP A 2 29.53 21.92 -6.98
CA ASP A 2 30.07 22.87 -6.00
C ASP A 2 29.04 23.26 -4.93
N GLU A 3 27.77 23.36 -5.29
CA GLU A 3 26.65 23.60 -4.38
C GLU A 3 26.38 22.41 -3.44
N GLU A 4 26.55 21.18 -3.91
CA GLU A 4 26.39 19.97 -3.12
C GLU A 4 27.53 19.80 -2.10
N VAL A 5 28.75 20.19 -2.47
CA VAL A 5 29.90 20.21 -1.55
C VAL A 5 29.68 21.24 -0.46
N ALA A 6 29.16 22.43 -0.79
CA ALA A 6 28.85 23.48 0.16
C ALA A 6 27.68 23.10 1.10
N ALA A 7 26.69 22.35 0.60
CA ALA A 7 25.53 21.87 1.38
C ALA A 7 25.84 20.64 2.23
N GLY A 8 26.99 19.97 2.01
CA GLY A 8 27.34 18.70 2.66
C GLY A 8 26.37 17.55 2.37
N SER A 9 25.54 17.69 1.34
CA SER A 9 24.54 16.68 0.96
C SER A 9 24.23 16.76 -0.54
N THR A 10 23.80 15.65 -1.13
CA THR A 10 23.33 15.58 -2.50
C THR A 10 22.05 16.40 -2.67
N LEU A 11 22.04 17.35 -3.58
CA LEU A 11 20.88 18.24 -3.83
C LEU A 11 19.92 17.69 -4.89
N VAL A 12 20.39 16.78 -5.74
CA VAL A 12 19.63 16.17 -6.84
C VAL A 12 19.80 14.65 -6.77
N GLY A 13 18.72 13.92 -6.91
CA GLY A 13 18.74 12.45 -6.94
C GLY A 13 17.44 11.83 -6.43
N PRO A 14 17.20 10.53 -6.64
CA PRO A 14 15.97 9.84 -6.31
C PRO A 14 15.59 9.93 -4.82
N GLN A 15 16.56 10.15 -3.94
CA GLN A 15 16.31 10.38 -2.50
C GLN A 15 15.67 11.75 -2.20
N ARG A 16 15.59 12.65 -3.19
CA ARG A 16 14.95 13.97 -3.11
C ARG A 16 13.66 14.05 -3.91
N ASP A 17 13.42 13.05 -4.75
CA ASP A 17 12.21 12.96 -5.53
C ASP A 17 11.05 12.54 -4.61
N ASP A 18 9.88 13.07 -4.87
CA ASP A 18 8.65 12.72 -4.17
C ASP A 18 7.70 12.01 -5.13
N ILE A 19 6.89 11.09 -4.60
CA ILE A 19 5.88 10.35 -5.36
C ILE A 19 4.52 10.90 -4.98
N CYS A 20 3.80 11.44 -5.96
CA CYS A 20 2.43 11.89 -5.78
C CYS A 20 1.45 10.84 -6.30
N PHE A 21 0.50 10.43 -5.47
CA PHE A 21 -0.64 9.62 -5.88
C PHE A 21 -1.83 10.53 -6.10
N GLU A 22 -2.40 10.48 -7.30
CA GLU A 22 -3.57 11.25 -7.65
C GLU A 22 -4.77 10.34 -7.90
N LYS A 23 -5.92 10.72 -7.39
CA LYS A 23 -7.20 10.06 -7.62
C LYS A 23 -8.08 10.94 -8.50
N SER A 24 -8.65 10.35 -9.57
CA SER A 24 -9.66 11.04 -10.36
C SER A 24 -11.05 10.88 -9.73
N ASN A 25 -11.80 11.96 -9.62
CA ASN A 25 -13.21 11.93 -9.21
C ASN A 25 -14.08 11.51 -10.39
N THR A 26 -14.20 10.22 -10.66
CA THR A 26 -15.13 9.67 -11.65
C THR A 26 -16.52 9.33 -11.09
N SER A 27 -16.94 9.97 -9.99
CA SER A 27 -18.23 9.67 -9.34
C SER A 27 -19.46 10.29 -10.03
N SER A 28 -19.39 10.70 -11.29
CA SER A 28 -20.57 11.05 -12.05
C SER A 28 -20.64 10.30 -13.38
N ALA A 29 -21.15 9.08 -13.31
CA ALA A 29 -21.57 8.28 -14.47
C ALA A 29 -22.71 8.93 -15.28
N HIS A 30 -22.96 10.23 -15.14
CA HIS A 30 -24.14 10.89 -15.73
C HIS A 30 -23.89 12.20 -16.47
N CYS A 31 -22.63 12.56 -16.78
CA CYS A 31 -22.40 13.71 -17.66
C CYS A 31 -21.34 13.40 -18.71
N PRO A 32 -21.73 13.04 -19.96
CA PRO A 32 -20.78 12.65 -21.01
C PRO A 32 -20.09 13.84 -21.70
N MET A 33 -20.20 15.06 -21.20
CA MET A 33 -19.76 16.27 -21.92
C MET A 33 -18.73 17.18 -21.21
N SER A 34 -18.24 16.84 -20.03
CA SER A 34 -17.14 17.58 -19.40
C SER A 34 -15.92 16.67 -19.21
N HIS A 35 -14.95 16.79 -20.10
CA HIS A 35 -13.67 16.09 -20.06
C HIS A 35 -12.69 16.71 -19.04
N GLU A 36 -13.13 17.30 -17.96
CA GLU A 36 -12.28 17.75 -16.88
C GLU A 36 -12.20 16.67 -15.80
N TYR A 37 -11.24 15.76 -15.95
CA TYR A 37 -10.82 14.89 -14.84
C TYR A 37 -10.13 15.77 -13.80
N GLU A 38 -10.81 16.04 -12.71
CA GLU A 38 -10.18 16.69 -11.56
C GLU A 38 -9.35 15.64 -10.80
N TRP A 39 -8.04 15.68 -11.01
CA TRP A 39 -7.09 14.87 -10.27
C TRP A 39 -6.84 15.50 -8.90
N ARG A 40 -6.95 14.71 -7.83
CA ARG A 40 -6.71 15.17 -6.46
C ARG A 40 -5.59 14.35 -5.83
N ASP A 41 -4.64 15.04 -5.24
CA ASP A 41 -3.55 14.46 -4.49
C ASP A 41 -4.10 13.68 -3.28
N VAL A 42 -3.84 12.38 -3.24
CA VAL A 42 -4.30 11.48 -2.18
C VAL A 42 -3.66 11.82 -0.84
N SER A 43 -2.44 12.39 -0.83
CA SER A 43 -1.75 12.78 0.40
C SER A 43 -2.49 13.89 1.15
N ARG A 44 -3.18 14.79 0.43
CA ARG A 44 -3.87 15.95 0.98
C ARG A 44 -5.37 15.78 1.10
N PHE A 45 -5.99 15.07 0.16
CA PHE A 45 -7.44 14.97 0.01
C PHE A 45 -7.97 13.55 0.17
N GLY A 46 -7.09 12.55 0.24
CA GLY A 46 -7.48 11.17 0.46
C GLY A 46 -7.82 10.88 1.92
N SER A 47 -8.74 9.95 2.14
CA SER A 47 -8.96 9.35 3.45
C SER A 47 -7.71 8.57 3.89
N ARG A 48 -7.59 8.26 5.19
CA ARG A 48 -6.48 7.45 5.71
C ARG A 48 -6.42 6.07 5.05
N GLY A 49 -7.57 5.45 4.77
CA GLY A 49 -7.65 4.19 4.06
C GLY A 49 -7.13 4.30 2.63
N GLU A 50 -7.49 5.37 1.89
CA GLU A 50 -6.98 5.62 0.54
C GLU A 50 -5.47 5.87 0.52
N GLN A 51 -4.94 6.60 1.49
CA GLN A 51 -3.50 6.82 1.63
C GLN A 51 -2.75 5.50 1.88
N ARG A 52 -3.25 4.64 2.77
CA ARG A 52 -2.68 3.32 3.04
C ARG A 52 -2.77 2.40 1.82
N LEU A 53 -3.90 2.46 1.11
CA LEU A 53 -4.08 1.69 -0.12
C LEU A 53 -3.08 2.12 -1.20
N ALA A 54 -2.81 3.42 -1.36
CA ALA A 54 -1.82 3.92 -2.30
C ALA A 54 -0.40 3.40 -1.97
N VAL A 55 -0.03 3.41 -0.68
CA VAL A 55 1.25 2.84 -0.21
C VAL A 55 1.30 1.33 -0.46
N LEU A 56 0.21 0.62 -0.22
CA LEU A 56 0.11 -0.82 -0.50
C LEU A 56 0.32 -1.10 -1.99
N TRP A 57 -0.33 -0.34 -2.88
CA TRP A 57 -0.15 -0.47 -4.33
C TRP A 57 1.30 -0.27 -4.75
N LEU A 58 1.99 0.70 -4.16
CA LEU A 58 3.41 0.92 -4.41
C LEU A 58 4.24 -0.29 -3.97
N LYS A 59 3.97 -0.84 -2.78
CA LYS A 59 4.65 -2.03 -2.27
C LYS A 59 4.40 -3.27 -3.12
N LEU A 60 3.20 -3.43 -3.66
CA LEU A 60 2.89 -4.52 -4.58
C LEU A 60 3.58 -4.38 -5.94
N ALA A 61 3.71 -3.14 -6.42
CA ALA A 61 4.49 -2.86 -7.63
C ALA A 61 5.98 -3.16 -7.42
N GLU A 62 6.54 -2.74 -6.27
CA GLU A 62 7.91 -3.08 -5.86
C GLU A 62 8.12 -4.60 -5.79
N LEU A 63 7.19 -5.32 -5.15
CA LEU A 63 7.22 -6.78 -5.06
C LEU A 63 7.22 -7.44 -6.45
N SER A 64 6.35 -6.99 -7.35
CA SER A 64 6.28 -7.49 -8.71
C SER A 64 7.57 -7.22 -9.50
N TYR A 65 8.19 -6.06 -9.26
CA TYR A 65 9.47 -5.70 -9.85
C TYR A 65 10.59 -6.61 -9.35
N ILE A 66 10.68 -6.81 -8.03
CA ILE A 66 11.69 -7.70 -7.43
C ILE A 66 11.53 -9.13 -7.96
N GLU A 67 10.31 -9.68 -7.96
CA GLU A 67 10.02 -11.02 -8.50
C GLU A 67 10.50 -11.16 -9.96
N LYS A 68 10.28 -10.12 -10.76
CA LYS A 68 10.70 -10.10 -12.16
C LYS A 68 12.22 -10.09 -12.34
N GLU A 69 12.93 -9.31 -11.51
CA GLU A 69 14.38 -9.13 -11.62
C GLU A 69 15.18 -10.29 -10.98
N THR A 70 14.64 -10.90 -9.93
CA THR A 70 15.35 -11.96 -9.17
C THR A 70 14.84 -13.37 -9.47
N GLU A 71 13.70 -13.50 -10.15
CA GLU A 71 12.99 -14.76 -10.35
C GLU A 71 12.55 -15.44 -9.02
N GLU A 72 12.64 -14.72 -7.90
CA GLU A 72 12.25 -15.17 -6.57
C GLU A 72 11.15 -14.28 -6.00
N ARG A 73 10.14 -14.88 -5.35
CA ARG A 73 9.10 -14.14 -4.64
C ARG A 73 9.59 -13.68 -3.29
N PRO A 74 9.62 -12.36 -3.02
CA PRO A 74 9.96 -11.85 -1.71
C PRO A 74 8.83 -12.12 -0.70
N ILE A 75 9.18 -12.10 0.60
CA ILE A 75 8.21 -12.17 1.68
C ILE A 75 7.55 -10.80 1.84
N LEU A 76 6.22 -10.75 1.86
CA LEU A 76 5.46 -9.54 2.09
C LEU A 76 5.25 -9.33 3.60
N LEU A 77 5.65 -8.17 4.11
CA LEU A 77 5.45 -7.76 5.50
C LEU A 77 4.39 -6.66 5.56
N LEU A 78 3.29 -6.91 6.26
CA LEU A 78 2.17 -5.97 6.43
C LEU A 78 1.98 -5.67 7.92
N ASP A 79 2.29 -4.45 8.32
CA ASP A 79 2.20 -4.01 9.71
C ASP A 79 0.91 -3.19 9.91
N ASP A 80 0.01 -3.72 10.73
CA ASP A 80 -1.29 -3.12 11.14
C ASP A 80 -2.12 -2.50 10.00
N ILE A 81 -2.02 -3.07 8.79
CA ILE A 81 -2.67 -2.48 7.61
C ILE A 81 -4.20 -2.60 7.66
N PHE A 82 -4.74 -3.59 8.38
CA PHE A 82 -6.17 -3.89 8.41
C PHE A 82 -6.99 -2.94 9.28
N SER A 83 -6.36 -2.21 10.21
CA SER A 83 -7.04 -1.36 11.20
C SER A 83 -7.87 -0.23 10.60
N GLU A 84 -7.52 0.24 9.38
CA GLU A 84 -8.18 1.38 8.74
C GLU A 84 -8.69 1.09 7.32
N LEU A 85 -8.70 -0.18 6.91
CA LEU A 85 -9.20 -0.57 5.59
C LEU A 85 -10.67 -0.99 5.66
N ASP A 86 -11.42 -0.56 4.66
CA ASP A 86 -12.78 -1.03 4.44
C ASP A 86 -12.81 -2.50 3.97
N GLU A 87 -14.00 -3.09 3.93
CA GLU A 87 -14.18 -4.51 3.59
C GLU A 87 -13.78 -4.83 2.14
N GLU A 88 -13.94 -3.87 1.24
CA GLU A 88 -13.55 -4.01 -0.15
C GLU A 88 -12.03 -4.09 -0.32
N CYS A 89 -11.31 -3.17 0.31
CA CYS A 89 -9.85 -3.15 0.33
C CYS A 89 -9.27 -4.38 1.05
N ARG A 90 -9.89 -4.84 2.15
CA ARG A 90 -9.53 -6.09 2.84
C ARG A 90 -9.61 -7.29 1.90
N THR A 91 -10.65 -7.37 1.09
CA THR A 91 -10.83 -8.47 0.12
C THR A 91 -9.74 -8.47 -0.96
N ILE A 92 -9.36 -7.29 -1.45
CA ILE A 92 -8.26 -7.16 -2.43
C ILE A 92 -6.95 -7.68 -1.83
N ILE A 93 -6.61 -7.27 -0.60
CA ILE A 93 -5.39 -7.72 0.08
C ILE A 93 -5.40 -9.23 0.26
N LEU A 94 -6.51 -9.81 0.68
CA LEU A 94 -6.64 -11.27 0.86
C LEU A 94 -6.35 -12.04 -0.44
N SER A 95 -6.79 -11.52 -1.59
CA SER A 95 -6.51 -12.13 -2.90
C SER A 95 -5.04 -12.12 -3.30
N ILE A 96 -4.25 -11.21 -2.72
CA ILE A 96 -2.83 -11.04 -2.99
C ILE A 96 -2.01 -11.94 -2.05
N ILE A 97 -2.38 -11.97 -0.78
CA ILE A 97 -1.72 -12.74 0.28
C ILE A 97 -1.71 -14.24 -0.04
N ASP A 98 -2.76 -14.74 -0.66
CA ASP A 98 -2.88 -16.16 -1.03
C ASP A 98 -1.82 -16.64 -2.04
N LYS A 99 -1.13 -15.70 -2.68
CA LYS A 99 -0.14 -16.02 -3.74
C LYS A 99 1.30 -16.10 -3.25
N GLN A 100 1.58 -15.69 -2.02
CA GLN A 100 2.96 -15.56 -1.52
C GLN A 100 3.05 -15.66 0.00
N GLN A 101 4.26 -15.94 0.49
CA GLN A 101 4.50 -15.90 1.92
C GLN A 101 4.33 -14.47 2.45
N THR A 102 3.41 -14.29 3.40
CA THR A 102 3.09 -12.99 3.97
C THR A 102 3.11 -13.08 5.50
N ILE A 103 3.68 -12.08 6.15
CA ILE A 103 3.63 -11.89 7.61
C ILE A 103 2.81 -10.64 7.88
N ILE A 104 1.79 -10.78 8.74
CA ILE A 104 0.85 -9.72 9.05
C ILE A 104 0.82 -9.53 10.55
N THR A 105 0.92 -8.29 11.01
CA THR A 105 0.67 -7.92 12.39
C THR A 105 -0.69 -7.22 12.50
N SER A 106 -1.40 -7.42 13.59
CA SER A 106 -2.61 -6.67 13.92
C SER A 106 -2.90 -6.76 15.40
N ALA A 107 -3.47 -5.70 15.96
CA ALA A 107 -4.00 -5.66 17.33
C ALA A 107 -5.49 -6.03 17.40
N GLU A 108 -6.16 -6.20 16.26
CA GLU A 108 -7.62 -6.42 16.19
C GLU A 108 -7.97 -7.91 16.14
N ASP A 109 -8.87 -8.36 17.04
CA ASP A 109 -9.35 -9.74 17.04
C ASP A 109 -10.20 -10.08 15.80
N ASP A 110 -10.86 -9.11 15.19
CA ASP A 110 -11.65 -9.29 13.97
C ASP A 110 -10.79 -9.73 12.78
N VAL A 111 -9.58 -9.20 12.68
CA VAL A 111 -8.58 -9.59 11.68
C VAL A 111 -8.19 -11.06 11.87
N VAL A 112 -8.05 -11.52 13.11
CA VAL A 112 -7.78 -12.93 13.44
C VAL A 112 -8.89 -13.84 12.94
N GLN A 113 -10.17 -13.43 13.06
CA GLN A 113 -11.32 -14.20 12.57
C GLN A 113 -11.31 -14.32 11.03
N LEU A 114 -10.88 -13.26 10.34
CA LEU A 114 -10.75 -13.24 8.89
C LEU A 114 -9.71 -14.29 8.42
N PHE A 115 -8.54 -14.32 9.07
CA PHE A 115 -7.45 -15.22 8.71
C PHE A 115 -7.67 -16.69 9.11
N ARG A 116 -8.55 -16.97 10.09
CA ARG A 116 -8.94 -18.36 10.41
C ARG A 116 -9.59 -19.12 9.26
N LYS A 117 -10.13 -18.39 8.29
CA LYS A 117 -10.79 -18.96 7.10
C LYS A 117 -9.81 -19.25 5.97
N ILE A 118 -8.58 -18.75 6.05
CA ILE A 118 -7.55 -18.95 5.03
C ILE A 118 -6.84 -20.27 5.31
N LYS A 119 -6.78 -21.11 4.30
CA LYS A 119 -6.03 -22.36 4.35
C LYS A 119 -4.54 -22.03 4.53
N ASP A 120 -3.87 -22.77 5.41
CA ASP A 120 -2.43 -22.65 5.69
C ASP A 120 -2.01 -21.37 6.46
N ALA A 121 -2.96 -20.55 6.94
CA ALA A 121 -2.66 -19.43 7.81
C ALA A 121 -2.27 -19.91 9.22
N LYS A 122 -1.12 -19.46 9.73
CA LYS A 122 -0.66 -19.69 11.10
C LYS A 122 -0.82 -18.44 11.94
N ILE A 123 -1.63 -18.53 12.99
CA ILE A 123 -1.87 -17.42 13.91
C ILE A 123 -0.98 -17.59 15.14
N ILE A 124 -0.18 -16.56 15.44
CA ILE A 124 0.69 -16.50 16.62
C ILE A 124 0.19 -15.35 17.49
N ARG A 125 -0.23 -15.64 18.71
CA ARG A 125 -0.59 -14.62 19.70
C ARG A 125 0.62 -14.30 20.56
N LEU A 126 0.95 -13.02 20.63
CA LEU A 126 1.99 -12.53 21.52
C LEU A 126 1.37 -12.25 22.90
N PRO A 127 2.07 -12.58 24.01
CA PRO A 127 1.60 -12.23 25.34
C PRO A 127 1.58 -10.69 25.47
N VAL A 128 0.50 -10.16 26.03
CA VAL A 128 0.42 -8.76 26.47
C VAL A 128 1.02 -8.73 27.87
N GLU A 129 2.11 -7.99 28.05
CA GLU A 129 2.70 -7.72 29.37
C GLU A 129 1.87 -6.69 30.13
#